data_a877a90fbb05a1a185d3d1b0d0f6c77c
#
_entry.id   a877a90fbb05a1a185d3d1b0d0f6c77c
#
_cell.length_a   1.000
_cell.length_b   1.000
_cell.length_c   1.000
_cell.angle_alpha   90.00
_cell.angle_beta   90.00
_cell.angle_gamma   90.00
#
_symmetry.space_group_name_H-M   'P 1'
#
loop_
_entity.id
_entity.type
_entity.pdbx_description
1 polymer ?
#
loop_
_entity_poly.entity_id
_entity_poly.type
_entity_poly.pdbx_seq_one_letter_code
_entity_poly.pdbx_strand_id
1 'polypeptide(L)'
;MMRMIAEDYLHYVLDLWFERVVKPRLRGEACMVRYIDDFVLCFQFRSDALRAQEALAKRLSKFSLTLEPMKTKLVEFGRFAHRHASKRGRKRPETIYFLGFTMYCTRNQKGNFRIGMRTEKSRLRRALMRLQDQMRRMRHLSIREQMNLLNQMLRGHYAYYGIAGNIQALQRVHRAVEHYWRKMLSSRSWKGTVCWEQFQRIKEQFPLLRPKLYLPYRELQAIAIL
;
A
#
# COMPACT_ATOMS: atom_id res chain seq x y z
N MET A 1 -23.94 -9.45 3.03
CA MET A 1 -24.81 -8.91 4.07
C MET A 1 -24.06 -8.29 5.26
N MET A 2 -23.23 -8.99 6.03
CA MET A 2 -22.49 -8.40 7.18
C MET A 2 -21.59 -7.18 6.84
N ARG A 3 -20.94 -7.14 5.68
CA ARG A 3 -20.10 -5.99 5.27
C ARG A 3 -20.90 -4.71 5.03
N MET A 4 -22.04 -4.80 4.37
CA MET A 4 -22.91 -3.64 4.13
C MET A 4 -23.42 -3.02 5.43
N ILE A 5 -23.87 -3.84 6.37
CA ILE A 5 -24.34 -3.37 7.70
C ILE A 5 -23.22 -2.66 8.45
N ALA A 6 -21.99 -3.17 8.38
CA ALA A 6 -20.83 -2.54 9.03
C ALA A 6 -20.42 -1.21 8.36
N GLU A 7 -20.57 -1.08 7.06
CA GLU A 7 -20.31 0.17 6.32
C GLU A 7 -21.32 1.24 6.68
N ASP A 8 -22.62 0.92 6.68
CA ASP A 8 -23.70 1.83 7.06
C ASP A 8 -23.57 2.27 8.52
N TYR A 9 -23.24 1.31 9.40
CA TYR A 9 -23.04 1.58 10.81
C TYR A 9 -21.88 2.58 11.06
N LEU A 10 -20.71 2.34 10.46
CA LEU A 10 -19.57 3.24 10.58
C LEU A 10 -19.82 4.59 9.88
N HIS A 11 -20.58 4.62 8.81
CA HIS A 11 -21.01 5.87 8.17
C HIS A 11 -21.77 6.75 9.17
N TYR A 12 -22.72 6.18 9.91
CA TYR A 12 -23.44 6.92 10.92
C TYR A 12 -22.61 7.30 12.15
N VAL A 13 -21.85 6.32 12.67
CA VAL A 13 -21.10 6.49 13.92
C VAL A 13 -19.90 7.41 13.73
N LEU A 14 -19.20 7.32 12.60
CA LEU A 14 -17.92 7.98 12.36
C LEU A 14 -18.04 9.10 11.32
N ASP A 15 -18.51 8.82 10.09
CA ASP A 15 -18.42 9.78 8.99
C ASP A 15 -19.31 11.01 9.25
N LEU A 16 -20.60 10.80 9.52
CA LEU A 16 -21.53 11.89 9.81
C LEU A 16 -21.17 12.63 11.09
N TRP A 17 -20.70 11.93 12.10
CA TRP A 17 -20.25 12.56 13.34
C TRP A 17 -19.01 13.43 13.08
N PHE A 18 -18.03 12.96 12.31
CA PHE A 18 -16.85 13.74 11.97
C PHE A 18 -17.21 15.01 11.22
N GLU A 19 -18.02 14.92 10.16
CA GLU A 19 -18.41 16.08 9.33
C GLU A 19 -19.31 17.07 10.06
N ARG A 20 -20.29 16.60 10.82
CA ARG A 20 -21.32 17.45 11.43
C ARG A 20 -20.99 17.93 12.85
N VAL A 21 -20.15 17.20 13.58
CA VAL A 21 -19.88 17.48 15.00
C VAL A 21 -18.44 17.87 15.25
N VAL A 22 -17.47 17.15 14.68
CA VAL A 22 -16.04 17.40 14.93
C VAL A 22 -15.56 18.57 14.09
N LYS A 23 -15.70 18.48 12.79
CA LYS A 23 -15.15 19.44 11.83
C LYS A 23 -15.56 20.90 12.10
N PRO A 24 -16.82 21.23 12.42
CA PRO A 24 -17.21 22.61 12.74
C PRO A 24 -16.60 23.18 14.02
N ARG A 25 -16.09 22.32 14.91
CA ARG A 25 -15.48 22.72 16.20
C ARG A 25 -13.96 22.81 16.15
N LEU A 26 -13.36 22.55 15.00
CA LEU A 26 -11.92 22.65 14.79
C LEU A 26 -11.51 24.08 14.46
N ARG A 27 -10.26 24.40 14.81
CA ARG A 27 -9.67 25.72 14.51
C ARG A 27 -9.15 25.81 13.07
N GLY A 28 -8.84 24.67 12.47
CA GLY A 28 -8.30 24.57 11.13
C GLY A 28 -9.01 23.52 10.28
N GLU A 29 -8.54 23.40 9.06
CA GLU A 29 -9.07 22.41 8.13
C GLU A 29 -8.81 20.98 8.59
N ALA A 30 -9.77 20.11 8.33
CA ALA A 30 -9.65 18.70 8.57
C ALA A 30 -10.37 17.89 7.49
N CYS A 31 -9.84 16.72 7.18
CA CYS A 31 -10.47 15.77 6.28
C CYS A 31 -10.33 14.34 6.81
N MET A 32 -11.23 13.50 6.40
CA MET A 32 -11.24 12.08 6.70
C MET A 32 -11.24 11.28 5.41
N VAL A 33 -10.45 10.22 5.38
CA VAL A 33 -10.48 9.20 4.34
C VAL A 33 -10.70 7.86 5.02
N ARG A 34 -11.79 7.17 4.68
CA ARG A 34 -12.14 5.87 5.22
C ARG A 34 -12.30 4.83 4.11
N TYR A 35 -11.85 3.64 4.40
CA TYR A 35 -12.06 2.46 3.58
C TYR A 35 -12.45 1.30 4.50
N ILE A 36 -13.74 0.99 4.54
CA ILE A 36 -14.35 0.01 5.46
C ILE A 36 -14.09 0.42 6.91
N ASP A 37 -13.20 -0.29 7.63
CA ASP A 37 -12.79 -0.08 9.02
C ASP A 37 -11.45 0.69 9.16
N ASP A 38 -10.66 0.73 8.10
CA ASP A 38 -9.43 1.52 8.07
C ASP A 38 -9.71 2.98 7.73
N PHE A 39 -9.23 3.93 8.54
CA PHE A 39 -9.41 5.37 8.25
C PHE A 39 -8.19 6.21 8.63
N VAL A 40 -8.07 7.34 7.99
CA VAL A 40 -7.06 8.38 8.26
C VAL A 40 -7.78 9.71 8.46
N LEU A 41 -7.50 10.37 9.57
CA LEU A 41 -7.95 11.73 9.86
C LEU A 41 -6.78 12.68 9.69
N CYS A 42 -6.94 13.70 8.88
CA CYS A 42 -5.93 14.73 8.65
C CYS A 42 -6.39 16.03 9.29
N PHE A 43 -5.51 16.69 10.02
CA PHE A 43 -5.77 17.96 10.70
C PHE A 43 -4.68 18.98 10.40
N GLN A 44 -5.06 20.22 10.27
CA GLN A 44 -4.11 21.32 10.11
C GLN A 44 -3.31 21.58 11.39
N PHE A 45 -3.94 21.51 12.56
CA PHE A 45 -3.31 21.74 13.86
C PHE A 45 -3.24 20.48 14.72
N ARG A 46 -2.09 20.30 15.39
CA ARG A 46 -1.89 19.18 16.30
C ARG A 46 -2.87 19.19 17.49
N SER A 47 -3.21 20.37 18.02
CA SER A 47 -4.19 20.51 19.10
C SER A 47 -5.56 19.97 18.73
N ASP A 48 -5.97 20.17 17.48
CA ASP A 48 -7.24 19.68 16.95
C ASP A 48 -7.21 18.16 16.80
N ALA A 49 -6.08 17.60 16.33
CA ALA A 49 -5.90 16.15 16.23
C ALA A 49 -5.99 15.44 17.59
N LEU A 50 -5.37 16.00 18.64
CA LEU A 50 -5.43 15.45 19.99
C LEU A 50 -6.86 15.48 20.57
N ARG A 51 -7.54 16.62 20.47
CA ARG A 51 -8.94 16.76 20.90
C ARG A 51 -9.87 15.80 20.14
N ALA A 52 -9.67 15.68 18.83
CA ALA A 52 -10.45 14.79 17.99
C ALA A 52 -10.20 13.31 18.35
N GLN A 53 -8.98 12.92 18.70
CA GLN A 53 -8.63 11.56 19.13
C GLN A 53 -9.35 11.18 20.43
N GLU A 54 -9.37 12.07 21.42
CA GLU A 54 -10.10 11.86 22.69
C GLU A 54 -11.62 11.78 22.47
N ALA A 55 -12.16 12.70 21.65
CA ALA A 55 -13.58 12.71 21.31
C ALA A 55 -13.98 11.44 20.54
N LEU A 56 -13.13 10.98 19.63
CA LEU A 56 -13.34 9.75 18.87
C LEU A 56 -13.39 8.51 19.77
N ALA A 57 -12.46 8.38 20.70
CA ALA A 57 -12.46 7.27 21.65
C ALA A 57 -13.77 7.22 22.48
N LYS A 58 -14.21 8.39 22.99
CA LYS A 58 -15.49 8.52 23.70
C LYS A 58 -16.70 8.24 22.79
N ARG A 59 -16.65 8.64 21.53
CA ARG A 59 -17.73 8.40 20.56
C ARG A 59 -17.87 6.91 20.29
N LEU A 60 -16.75 6.23 19.93
CA LEU A 60 -16.77 4.82 19.58
C LEU A 60 -17.21 3.95 20.74
N SER A 61 -16.79 4.24 22.00
CA SER A 61 -17.20 3.48 23.17
C SER A 61 -18.71 3.52 23.40
N LYS A 62 -19.40 4.62 23.06
CA LYS A 62 -20.88 4.72 23.12
C LYS A 62 -21.60 3.76 22.16
N PHE A 63 -20.91 3.29 21.14
CA PHE A 63 -21.42 2.37 20.14
C PHE A 63 -20.78 0.98 20.24
N SER A 64 -20.22 0.65 21.41
CA SER A 64 -19.55 -0.63 21.68
C SER A 64 -18.39 -0.93 20.71
N LEU A 65 -17.76 0.13 20.19
CA LEU A 65 -16.58 0.05 19.34
C LEU A 65 -15.35 0.54 20.10
N THR A 66 -14.20 -0.04 19.81
CA THR A 66 -12.93 0.35 20.40
C THR A 66 -11.88 0.61 19.32
N LEU A 67 -11.04 1.63 19.54
CA LEU A 67 -9.85 1.83 18.74
C LEU A 67 -8.78 0.81 19.11
N GLU A 68 -8.16 0.19 18.11
CA GLU A 68 -6.99 -0.67 18.34
C GLU A 68 -5.77 0.20 18.71
N PRO A 69 -5.28 0.18 19.95
CA PRO A 69 -4.20 1.09 20.39
C PRO A 69 -2.90 0.89 19.61
N MET A 70 -2.58 -0.34 19.24
CA MET A 70 -1.36 -0.68 18.51
C MET A 70 -1.38 -0.18 17.05
N LYS A 71 -2.57 0.05 16.49
CA LYS A 71 -2.75 0.53 15.11
C LYS A 71 -3.03 2.04 15.05
N THR A 72 -3.55 2.62 16.12
CA THR A 72 -3.87 4.06 16.18
C THR A 72 -2.63 4.88 16.47
N LYS A 73 -2.26 5.76 15.56
CA LYS A 73 -1.04 6.58 15.66
C LYS A 73 -1.32 8.02 15.29
N LEU A 74 -0.84 8.94 16.11
CA LEU A 74 -0.75 10.36 15.75
C LEU A 74 0.59 10.61 15.07
N VAL A 75 0.54 10.96 13.80
CA VAL A 75 1.72 11.15 12.93
C VAL A 75 1.79 12.59 12.45
N GLU A 76 2.96 13.19 12.57
CA GLU A 76 3.23 14.51 12.00
C GLU A 76 3.64 14.36 10.54
N PHE A 77 2.76 14.81 9.66
CA PHE A 77 2.87 14.61 8.23
C PHE A 77 2.65 15.92 7.45
N GLY A 78 3.22 16.05 6.25
CA GLY A 78 3.01 17.21 5.40
C GLY A 78 4.27 18.00 5.09
N ARG A 79 4.07 19.19 4.51
CA ARG A 79 5.11 20.09 4.00
C ARG A 79 6.22 20.39 5.01
N PHE A 80 5.88 20.53 6.28
CA PHE A 80 6.80 20.92 7.34
C PHE A 80 7.36 19.73 8.16
N ALA A 81 6.94 18.52 7.86
CA ALA A 81 7.31 17.31 8.64
C ALA A 81 8.84 17.09 8.71
N HIS A 82 9.58 17.38 7.63
CA HIS A 82 11.05 17.30 7.65
C HIS A 82 11.68 18.31 8.63
N ARG A 83 11.21 19.56 8.63
CA ARG A 83 11.69 20.60 9.54
C ARG A 83 11.40 20.24 11.01
N HIS A 84 10.21 19.73 11.29
CA HIS A 84 9.82 19.31 12.64
C HIS A 84 10.57 18.06 13.10
N ALA A 85 10.78 17.09 12.22
CA ALA A 85 11.59 15.90 12.51
C ALA A 85 13.04 16.30 12.89
N SER A 86 13.66 17.18 12.09
CA SER A 86 15.00 17.70 12.36
C SER A 86 15.10 18.42 13.70
N LYS A 87 14.13 19.27 14.05
CA LYS A 87 14.09 19.95 15.36
C LYS A 87 14.00 18.97 16.55
N ARG A 88 13.49 17.75 16.33
CA ARG A 88 13.41 16.69 17.34
C ARG A 88 14.57 15.69 17.27
N GLY A 89 15.65 16.00 16.54
CA GLY A 89 16.79 15.12 16.34
C GLY A 89 16.53 13.88 15.48
N ARG A 90 15.39 13.82 14.78
CA ARG A 90 15.05 12.70 13.90
C ARG A 90 15.56 12.95 12.48
N LYS A 91 16.23 11.98 11.88
CA LYS A 91 16.76 12.09 10.50
C LYS A 91 15.65 12.16 9.43
N ARG A 92 14.47 11.59 9.69
CA ARG A 92 13.37 11.50 8.72
C ARG A 92 12.03 11.69 9.41
N PRO A 93 11.02 12.25 8.70
CA PRO A 93 9.64 12.27 9.17
C PRO A 93 9.08 10.86 9.35
N GLU A 94 8.02 10.78 10.12
CA GLU A 94 7.23 9.56 10.27
C GLU A 94 6.51 9.21 8.96
N THR A 95 6.03 7.98 8.86
CA THR A 95 5.33 7.46 7.69
C THR A 95 3.95 6.97 8.10
N ILE A 96 2.99 7.09 7.19
CA ILE A 96 1.63 6.58 7.35
C ILE A 96 1.51 5.25 6.62
N TYR A 97 0.90 4.27 7.28
CA TYR A 97 0.56 2.98 6.69
C TYR A 97 -0.94 2.94 6.44
N PHE A 98 -1.34 2.86 5.17
CA PHE A 98 -2.75 2.83 4.80
C PHE A 98 -2.95 1.98 3.53
N LEU A 99 -3.93 1.09 3.54
CA LEU A 99 -4.29 0.21 2.42
C LEU A 99 -3.10 -0.55 1.80
N GLY A 100 -2.17 -1.03 2.63
CA GLY A 100 -0.99 -1.79 2.16
C GLY A 100 0.11 -0.93 1.53
N PHE A 101 -0.01 0.39 1.62
CA PHE A 101 1.03 1.34 1.22
C PHE A 101 1.68 2.01 2.42
N THR A 102 2.94 2.37 2.25
CA THR A 102 3.65 3.30 3.12
C THR A 102 3.70 4.66 2.41
N MET A 103 3.04 5.66 2.99
CA MET A 103 3.11 7.05 2.54
C MET A 103 4.20 7.78 3.31
N TYR A 104 4.98 8.61 2.62
CA TYR A 104 6.09 9.35 3.21
C TYR A 104 6.25 10.73 2.59
N CYS A 105 6.74 11.68 3.39
CA CYS A 105 7.04 13.04 2.94
C CYS A 105 8.29 13.03 2.06
N THR A 106 8.22 13.64 0.87
CA THR A 106 9.34 13.77 -0.07
C THR A 106 9.23 15.08 -0.86
N ARG A 107 10.14 15.30 -1.79
CA ARG A 107 10.14 16.44 -2.71
C ARG A 107 10.20 15.95 -4.15
N ASN A 108 9.62 16.71 -5.06
CA ASN A 108 9.77 16.48 -6.48
C ASN A 108 11.11 17.05 -7.00
N GLN A 109 11.41 16.87 -8.28
CA GLN A 109 12.65 17.38 -8.90
C GLN A 109 12.78 18.92 -8.81
N LYS A 110 11.66 19.65 -8.72
CA LYS A 110 11.62 21.11 -8.55
C LYS A 110 11.72 21.55 -7.08
N GLY A 111 11.96 20.62 -6.13
CA GLY A 111 12.05 20.92 -4.69
C GLY A 111 10.72 21.05 -3.96
N ASN A 112 9.57 21.00 -4.64
CA ASN A 112 8.26 21.13 -4.03
C ASN A 112 7.89 19.87 -3.24
N PHE A 113 7.13 20.08 -2.16
CA PHE A 113 6.60 18.99 -1.34
C PHE A 113 5.76 18.00 -2.16
N ARG A 114 5.95 16.73 -1.90
CA ARG A 114 5.19 15.64 -2.48
C ARG A 114 5.05 14.48 -1.49
N ILE A 115 3.91 13.81 -1.56
CA ILE A 115 3.72 12.53 -0.87
C ILE A 115 4.24 11.42 -1.78
N GLY A 116 5.22 10.67 -1.29
CA GLY A 116 5.68 9.45 -1.93
C GLY A 116 4.90 8.25 -1.42
N MET A 117 4.63 7.30 -2.30
CA MET A 117 3.92 6.06 -1.98
C MET A 117 4.77 4.86 -2.39
N ARG A 118 4.81 3.85 -1.55
CA ARG A 118 5.47 2.57 -1.83
C ARG A 118 4.71 1.43 -1.17
N THR A 119 4.81 0.23 -1.73
CA THR A 119 4.25 -0.97 -1.08
C THR A 119 4.85 -1.14 0.32
N GLU A 120 4.01 -1.39 1.30
CA GLU A 120 4.43 -1.69 2.66
C GLU A 120 5.33 -2.94 2.69
N LYS A 121 6.44 -2.89 3.44
CA LYS A 121 7.45 -3.96 3.48
C LYS A 121 6.86 -5.31 3.87
N SER A 122 5.97 -5.35 4.84
CA SER A 122 5.32 -6.57 5.32
C SER A 122 4.42 -7.18 4.24
N ARG A 123 3.68 -6.34 3.51
CA ARG A 123 2.82 -6.75 2.39
C ARG A 123 3.64 -7.28 1.23
N LEU A 124 4.73 -6.57 0.86
CA LEU A 124 5.65 -7.01 -0.18
C LEU A 124 6.26 -8.38 0.15
N ARG A 125 6.77 -8.56 1.39
CA ARG A 125 7.32 -9.83 1.84
C ARG A 125 6.28 -10.97 1.74
N ARG A 126 5.05 -10.74 2.22
CA ARG A 126 3.98 -11.74 2.14
C ARG A 126 3.61 -12.08 0.68
N ALA A 127 3.56 -11.09 -0.20
CA ALA A 127 3.32 -11.32 -1.63
C ALA A 127 4.41 -12.20 -2.25
N LEU A 128 5.69 -11.93 -1.97
CA LEU A 128 6.82 -12.73 -2.44
C LEU A 128 6.77 -14.17 -1.91
N MET A 129 6.45 -14.36 -0.63
CA MET A 129 6.30 -15.70 -0.04
C MET A 129 5.16 -16.48 -0.71
N ARG A 130 4.00 -15.86 -0.91
CA ARG A 130 2.86 -16.49 -1.62
C ARG A 130 3.22 -16.89 -3.05
N LEU A 131 3.90 -15.99 -3.78
CA LEU A 131 4.38 -16.28 -5.13
C LEU A 131 5.34 -17.47 -5.15
N GLN A 132 6.28 -17.53 -4.20
CA GLN A 132 7.22 -18.62 -4.07
C GLN A 132 6.51 -19.96 -3.77
N ASP A 133 5.54 -19.97 -2.86
CA ASP A 133 4.79 -21.18 -2.50
C ASP A 133 3.95 -21.67 -3.69
N GLN A 134 3.32 -20.77 -4.43
CA GLN A 134 2.60 -21.14 -5.66
C GLN A 134 3.55 -21.72 -6.71
N MET A 135 4.73 -21.13 -6.92
CA MET A 135 5.71 -21.68 -7.85
C MET A 135 6.19 -23.09 -7.45
N ARG A 136 6.31 -23.39 -6.17
CA ARG A 136 6.62 -24.75 -5.69
C ARG A 136 5.49 -25.74 -6.04
N ARG A 137 4.22 -25.35 -5.82
CA ARG A 137 3.05 -26.19 -6.10
C ARG A 137 2.89 -26.49 -7.59
N MET A 138 3.13 -25.48 -8.44
CA MET A 138 3.00 -25.64 -9.89
C MET A 138 4.27 -26.14 -10.59
N ARG A 139 5.29 -26.57 -9.84
CA ARG A 139 6.60 -26.99 -10.37
C ARG A 139 6.51 -28.03 -11.49
N HIS A 140 5.55 -28.95 -11.42
CA HIS A 140 5.39 -30.04 -12.37
C HIS A 140 4.48 -29.74 -13.57
N LEU A 141 3.82 -28.59 -13.56
CA LEU A 141 3.00 -28.13 -14.69
C LEU A 141 3.88 -27.81 -15.91
N SER A 142 3.27 -27.76 -17.08
CA SER A 142 3.94 -27.30 -18.30
C SER A 142 4.42 -25.85 -18.15
N ILE A 143 5.46 -25.46 -18.88
CA ILE A 143 6.01 -24.08 -18.83
C ILE A 143 4.93 -23.05 -19.21
N ARG A 144 4.08 -23.39 -20.18
CA ARG A 144 2.95 -22.55 -20.63
C ARG A 144 1.93 -22.32 -19.51
N GLU A 145 1.54 -23.38 -18.80
CA GLU A 145 0.62 -23.25 -17.67
C GLU A 145 1.22 -22.43 -16.53
N GLN A 146 2.50 -22.66 -16.21
CA GLN A 146 3.21 -21.87 -15.20
C GLN A 146 3.24 -20.39 -15.58
N MET A 147 3.59 -20.06 -16.82
CA MET A 147 3.62 -18.68 -17.30
C MET A 147 2.24 -18.03 -17.19
N ASN A 148 1.16 -18.72 -17.57
CA ASN A 148 -0.20 -18.22 -17.48
C ASN A 148 -0.59 -17.89 -16.02
N LEU A 149 -0.34 -18.80 -15.09
CA LEU A 149 -0.60 -18.62 -13.66
C LEU A 149 0.22 -17.46 -13.08
N LEU A 150 1.52 -17.40 -13.41
CA LEU A 150 2.38 -16.30 -12.97
C LEU A 150 1.89 -14.95 -13.50
N ASN A 151 1.52 -14.89 -14.77
CA ASN A 151 1.00 -13.67 -15.39
C ASN A 151 -0.34 -13.22 -14.78
N GLN A 152 -1.22 -14.17 -14.41
CA GLN A 152 -2.44 -13.86 -13.68
C GLN A 152 -2.15 -13.24 -12.31
N MET A 153 -1.21 -13.82 -11.56
CA MET A 153 -0.80 -13.31 -10.24
C MET A 153 -0.12 -11.94 -10.35
N LEU A 154 0.78 -11.77 -11.32
CA LEU A 154 1.47 -10.51 -11.58
C LEU A 154 0.49 -9.42 -12.02
N ARG A 155 -0.51 -9.74 -12.85
CA ARG A 155 -1.56 -8.80 -13.28
C ARG A 155 -2.34 -8.27 -12.08
N GLY A 156 -2.80 -9.14 -11.19
CA GLY A 156 -3.49 -8.74 -9.97
C GLY A 156 -2.62 -7.87 -9.05
N HIS A 157 -1.34 -8.25 -8.88
CA HIS A 157 -0.39 -7.49 -8.09
C HIS A 157 -0.12 -6.09 -8.68
N TYR A 158 0.08 -5.99 -10.00
CA TYR A 158 0.33 -4.73 -10.67
C TYR A 158 -0.91 -3.84 -10.75
N ALA A 159 -2.10 -4.43 -10.91
CA ALA A 159 -3.36 -3.68 -10.88
C ALA A 159 -3.57 -2.96 -9.53
N TYR A 160 -3.25 -3.63 -8.42
CA TYR A 160 -3.39 -3.04 -7.08
C TYR A 160 -2.25 -2.07 -6.72
N TYR A 161 -1.00 -2.48 -6.95
CA TYR A 161 0.18 -1.73 -6.51
C TYR A 161 0.80 -0.84 -7.59
N GLY A 162 0.23 -0.82 -8.79
CA GLY A 162 0.74 -0.09 -9.97
C GLY A 162 0.42 1.41 -9.94
N ILE A 163 0.71 2.08 -8.83
CA ILE A 163 0.52 3.52 -8.65
C ILE A 163 1.84 4.27 -8.77
N ALA A 164 1.73 5.55 -9.11
CA ALA A 164 2.86 6.46 -9.26
C ALA A 164 3.78 6.45 -8.02
N GLY A 165 5.10 6.37 -8.27
CA GLY A 165 6.12 6.28 -7.22
C GLY A 165 6.46 4.85 -6.77
N ASN A 166 5.66 3.83 -7.12
CA ASN A 166 5.84 2.46 -6.66
C ASN A 166 6.49 1.50 -7.67
N ILE A 167 6.93 1.98 -8.83
CA ILE A 167 7.50 1.14 -9.90
C ILE A 167 8.66 0.25 -9.42
N GLN A 168 9.51 0.77 -8.52
CA GLN A 168 10.63 0.00 -7.98
C GLN A 168 10.19 -1.23 -7.18
N ALA A 169 9.07 -1.14 -6.44
CA ALA A 169 8.53 -2.29 -5.72
C ALA A 169 7.99 -3.36 -6.70
N LEU A 170 7.32 -2.94 -7.77
CA LEU A 170 6.84 -3.84 -8.82
C LEU A 170 8.00 -4.53 -9.54
N GLN A 171 9.08 -3.79 -9.86
CA GLN A 171 10.28 -4.35 -10.46
C GLN A 171 10.98 -5.37 -9.55
N ARG A 172 10.98 -5.14 -8.22
CA ARG A 172 11.50 -6.12 -7.25
C ARG A 172 10.69 -7.41 -7.27
N VAL A 173 9.35 -7.31 -7.34
CA VAL A 173 8.47 -8.48 -7.46
C VAL A 173 8.77 -9.22 -8.76
N HIS A 174 8.83 -8.53 -9.87
CA HIS A 174 9.14 -9.14 -11.17
C HIS A 174 10.45 -9.90 -11.16
N ARG A 175 11.55 -9.26 -10.72
CA ARG A 175 12.88 -9.90 -10.63
C ARG A 175 12.88 -11.11 -9.68
N ALA A 176 12.18 -11.02 -8.56
CA ALA A 176 12.04 -12.14 -7.64
C ALA A 176 11.30 -13.32 -8.28
N VAL A 177 10.22 -13.05 -9.03
CA VAL A 177 9.48 -14.08 -9.78
C VAL A 177 10.37 -14.75 -10.82
N GLU A 178 11.13 -13.98 -11.62
CA GLU A 178 12.08 -14.55 -12.60
C GLU A 178 13.11 -15.44 -11.93
N HIS A 179 13.71 -14.97 -10.83
CA HIS A 179 14.72 -15.75 -10.10
C HIS A 179 14.15 -17.04 -9.53
N TYR A 180 12.99 -16.98 -8.88
CA TYR A 180 12.35 -18.17 -8.31
C TYR A 180 11.85 -19.12 -9.39
N TRP A 181 11.31 -18.62 -10.48
CA TRP A 181 10.84 -19.45 -11.59
C TRP A 181 11.99 -20.25 -12.20
N ARG A 182 13.12 -19.61 -12.49
CA ARG A 182 14.33 -20.30 -12.94
C ARG A 182 14.76 -21.39 -11.94
N LYS A 183 14.78 -21.07 -10.64
CA LYS A 183 15.11 -22.04 -9.58
C LYS A 183 14.15 -23.23 -9.58
N MET A 184 12.86 -23.00 -9.75
CA MET A 184 11.87 -24.08 -9.79
C MET A 184 12.00 -24.94 -11.04
N LEU A 185 12.27 -24.34 -12.20
CA LEU A 185 12.56 -25.09 -13.42
C LEU A 185 13.82 -25.96 -13.27
N SER A 186 14.88 -25.43 -12.67
CA SER A 186 16.11 -26.18 -12.36
C SER A 186 15.87 -27.34 -11.39
N SER A 187 14.88 -27.23 -10.50
CA SER A 187 14.59 -28.27 -9.48
C SER A 187 13.68 -29.40 -9.98
N ARG A 188 13.32 -29.45 -11.27
CA ARG A 188 12.48 -30.51 -11.84
C ARG A 188 13.23 -31.80 -12.06
N SER A 189 14.53 -31.74 -12.33
CA SER A 189 15.36 -32.88 -12.60
C SER A 189 16.67 -32.79 -11.84
N TRP A 190 17.17 -33.88 -11.36
CA TRP A 190 18.50 -34.00 -10.75
C TRP A 190 19.63 -33.63 -11.73
N LYS A 191 19.45 -33.94 -13.02
CA LYS A 191 20.48 -33.76 -14.07
C LYS A 191 20.42 -32.38 -14.78
N GLY A 192 19.40 -31.55 -14.53
CA GLY A 192 19.14 -30.39 -15.34
C GLY A 192 19.10 -29.06 -14.53
N THR A 193 20.26 -28.40 -14.43
CA THR A 193 20.25 -26.99 -13.97
C THR A 193 19.98 -26.07 -15.16
N VAL A 194 18.91 -25.28 -15.09
CA VAL A 194 18.59 -24.25 -16.10
C VAL A 194 19.53 -23.05 -15.91
N CYS A 195 20.49 -22.86 -16.83
CA CYS A 195 21.36 -21.68 -16.84
C CYS A 195 20.59 -20.42 -17.24
N TRP A 196 21.21 -19.23 -17.12
CA TRP A 196 20.53 -17.97 -17.45
C TRP A 196 20.23 -17.83 -18.94
N GLU A 197 21.09 -18.31 -19.83
CA GLU A 197 20.87 -18.31 -21.29
C GLU A 197 19.66 -19.16 -21.68
N GLN A 198 19.57 -20.37 -21.14
CA GLN A 198 18.42 -21.25 -21.35
C GLN A 198 17.14 -20.63 -20.81
N PHE A 199 17.20 -19.99 -19.64
CA PHE A 199 16.05 -19.31 -19.05
C PHE A 199 15.62 -18.09 -19.88
N GLN A 200 16.55 -17.36 -20.50
CA GLN A 200 16.21 -16.29 -21.41
C GLN A 200 15.44 -16.79 -22.63
N ARG A 201 15.88 -17.89 -23.26
CA ARG A 201 15.15 -18.53 -24.37
C ARG A 201 13.73 -18.96 -23.95
N ILE A 202 13.57 -19.49 -22.72
CA ILE A 202 12.26 -19.82 -22.18
C ILE A 202 11.39 -18.56 -22.04
N LYS A 203 11.93 -17.43 -21.55
CA LYS A 203 11.18 -16.18 -21.40
C LYS A 203 10.83 -15.52 -22.74
N GLU A 204 11.61 -15.73 -23.79
CA GLU A 204 11.28 -15.27 -25.14
C GLU A 204 10.03 -15.97 -25.67
N GLN A 205 9.91 -17.29 -25.43
CA GLN A 205 8.73 -18.07 -25.83
C GLN A 205 7.55 -17.92 -24.88
N PHE A 206 7.81 -17.73 -23.57
CA PHE A 206 6.84 -17.66 -22.50
C PHE A 206 7.05 -16.39 -21.65
N PRO A 207 6.72 -15.18 -22.19
CA PRO A 207 7.06 -13.93 -21.56
C PRO A 207 6.24 -13.68 -20.30
N LEU A 208 6.93 -13.22 -19.24
CA LEU A 208 6.30 -12.73 -18.03
C LEU A 208 5.80 -11.28 -18.23
N LEU A 209 4.65 -10.98 -17.63
CA LEU A 209 4.06 -9.65 -17.64
C LEU A 209 5.01 -8.63 -17.00
N ARG A 210 5.42 -7.63 -17.76
CA ARG A 210 6.30 -6.56 -17.27
C ARG A 210 5.58 -5.63 -16.32
N PRO A 211 6.30 -5.08 -15.30
CA PRO A 211 5.73 -4.09 -14.39
C PRO A 211 5.26 -2.84 -15.13
N LYS A 212 4.05 -2.41 -14.85
CA LYS A 212 3.47 -1.20 -15.42
C LYS A 212 2.74 -0.43 -14.34
N LEU A 213 2.73 0.91 -14.43
CA LEU A 213 1.91 1.78 -13.60
C LEU A 213 0.53 1.89 -14.25
N TYR A 214 -0.49 1.56 -13.49
CA TYR A 214 -1.89 1.70 -13.90
C TYR A 214 -2.43 3.09 -13.56
N LEU A 215 -1.90 3.72 -12.50
CA LEU A 215 -2.27 5.06 -12.07
C LEU A 215 -1.02 5.96 -12.01
N PRO A 216 -0.64 6.61 -13.14
CA PRO A 216 0.50 7.52 -13.19
C PRO A 216 0.21 8.83 -12.46
N TYR A 217 1.26 9.65 -12.19
CA TYR A 217 1.10 10.92 -11.47
C TYR A 217 0.10 11.88 -12.09
N ARG A 218 0.00 11.92 -13.40
CA ARG A 218 -0.94 12.80 -14.11
C ARG A 218 -2.39 12.51 -13.72
N GLU A 219 -2.74 11.24 -13.67
CA GLU A 219 -4.09 10.81 -13.28
C GLU A 219 -4.35 11.00 -11.78
N LEU A 220 -3.34 10.72 -10.93
CA LEU A 220 -3.44 11.01 -9.49
C LEU A 220 -3.68 12.50 -9.21
N GLN A 221 -3.05 13.40 -9.96
CA GLN A 221 -3.27 14.84 -9.82
C GLN A 221 -4.67 15.24 -10.27
N ALA A 222 -5.18 14.67 -11.35
CA ALA A 222 -6.54 14.94 -11.82
C ALA A 222 -7.60 14.52 -10.79
N ILE A 223 -7.43 13.38 -10.11
CA ILE A 223 -8.33 12.91 -9.05
C ILE A 223 -8.23 13.79 -7.79
N ALA A 224 -7.06 14.37 -7.49
CA ALA A 224 -6.87 15.21 -6.30
C ALA A 224 -7.39 16.65 -6.45
N ILE A 225 -7.83 17.05 -7.63
CA ILE A 225 -8.39 18.40 -7.94
C ILE A 225 -9.94 18.35 -7.93
N LEU A 226 -10.53 17.17 -7.92
CA LEU A 226 -11.98 16.96 -7.77
C LEU A 226 -12.38 16.85 -6.29
#